data_ce8762db45b96c7c4ffaf36746e3d6a5
#
_entry.id   ce8762db45b96c7c4ffaf36746e3d6a5
#
_cell.length_a   1.000
_cell.length_b   1.000
_cell.length_c   1.000
_cell.angle_alpha   90.00
_cell.angle_beta   90.00
_cell.angle_gamma   90.00
#
_symmetry.space_group_name_H-M   'P 1'
#
loop_
_entity.id
_entity.type
_entity.pdbx_description
1 polymer ?
#
loop_
_entity_poly.entity_id
_entity_poly.type
_entity_poly.pdbx_seq_one_letter_code
_entity_poly.pdbx_strand_id
1 'polypeptide(L)'
;MSKNIAIIGSGFSSLAAACYLAKQGNDVTVYEKNSTIGGRARQLKKEGFTFDIGPTWYWMPDVFERFFADFGKKPSDYYELIKLSPAYQVYFGHLDFVTIADNLPEIVKTFESIEKESGIY
;
A
#
# COMPACT_ATOMS: atom_id res chain seq x y z
N MET A 1 34.20 6.69 -1.74
CA MET A 1 34.25 6.11 -3.09
C MET A 1 32.86 5.60 -3.44
N SER A 2 32.34 6.00 -4.57
CA SER A 2 31.07 5.47 -5.12
C SER A 2 31.27 3.99 -5.47
N LYS A 3 30.22 3.18 -5.25
CA LYS A 3 30.19 1.75 -5.60
C LYS A 3 29.15 1.51 -6.69
N ASN A 4 29.42 0.53 -7.56
CA ASN A 4 28.42 0.01 -8.49
C ASN A 4 27.66 -1.10 -7.78
N ILE A 5 26.34 -0.95 -7.65
CA ILE A 5 25.47 -1.87 -6.91
C ILE A 5 24.39 -2.39 -7.85
N ALA A 6 24.29 -3.71 -7.94
CA ALA A 6 23.20 -4.38 -8.65
C ALA A 6 22.16 -4.88 -7.66
N ILE A 7 20.88 -4.56 -7.90
CA ILE A 7 19.74 -5.03 -7.11
C ILE A 7 18.89 -5.92 -7.99
N ILE A 8 18.57 -7.11 -7.52
CA ILE A 8 17.77 -8.08 -8.26
C ILE A 8 16.30 -8.02 -7.77
N GLY A 9 15.41 -7.66 -8.69
CA GLY A 9 13.99 -7.45 -8.45
C GLY A 9 13.63 -6.02 -8.10
N SER A 10 12.41 -5.61 -8.43
CA SER A 10 11.87 -4.25 -8.24
C SER A 10 10.64 -4.22 -7.35
N GLY A 11 10.61 -5.04 -6.29
CA GLY A 11 9.62 -4.94 -5.23
C GLY A 11 9.87 -3.72 -4.33
N PHE A 12 8.95 -3.39 -3.42
CA PHE A 12 9.06 -2.21 -2.55
C PHE A 12 10.36 -2.13 -1.77
N SER A 13 10.80 -3.23 -1.15
CA SER A 13 12.06 -3.27 -0.41
C SER A 13 13.27 -3.01 -1.29
N SER A 14 13.29 -3.58 -2.49
CA SER A 14 14.38 -3.37 -3.45
C SER A 14 14.43 -1.92 -3.95
N LEU A 15 13.26 -1.35 -4.28
CA LEU A 15 13.17 0.05 -4.72
C LEU A 15 13.56 1.01 -3.60
N ALA A 16 13.12 0.78 -2.37
CA ALA A 16 13.51 1.58 -1.22
C ALA A 16 15.05 1.49 -0.99
N ALA A 17 15.61 0.29 -1.01
CA ALA A 17 17.06 0.09 -0.89
C ALA A 17 17.82 0.82 -2.00
N ALA A 18 17.34 0.75 -3.25
CA ALA A 18 17.92 1.47 -4.38
C ALA A 18 17.98 2.98 -4.13
N CYS A 19 16.87 3.56 -3.65
CA CYS A 19 16.77 4.99 -3.35
C CYS A 19 17.79 5.40 -2.26
N TYR A 20 17.87 4.66 -1.15
CA TYR A 20 18.81 4.99 -0.07
C TYR A 20 20.28 4.81 -0.50
N LEU A 21 20.59 3.77 -1.27
CA LEU A 21 21.95 3.53 -1.77
C LEU A 21 22.37 4.60 -2.78
N ALA A 22 21.47 5.01 -3.67
CA ALA A 22 21.72 6.10 -4.61
C ALA A 22 21.90 7.44 -3.88
N LYS A 23 21.08 7.71 -2.84
CA LYS A 23 21.24 8.91 -1.99
C LYS A 23 22.62 8.98 -1.33
N GLN A 24 23.25 7.84 -1.04
CA GLN A 24 24.60 7.75 -0.51
C GLN A 24 25.68 7.96 -1.57
N GLY A 25 25.34 8.26 -2.81
CA GLY A 25 26.25 8.54 -3.91
C GLY A 25 26.76 7.29 -4.62
N ASN A 26 26.07 6.16 -4.49
CA ASN A 26 26.41 4.95 -5.25
C ASN A 26 25.71 4.96 -6.62
N ASP A 27 26.30 4.23 -7.57
CA ASP A 27 25.68 3.91 -8.86
C ASP A 27 24.87 2.62 -8.71
N VAL A 28 23.53 2.72 -8.82
CA VAL A 28 22.61 1.63 -8.49
C VAL A 28 21.83 1.23 -9.73
N THR A 29 21.92 -0.03 -10.11
CA THR A 29 21.15 -0.64 -11.20
C THR A 29 20.18 -1.68 -10.63
N VAL A 30 18.90 -1.56 -10.97
CA VAL A 30 17.86 -2.53 -10.59
C VAL A 30 17.52 -3.40 -11.78
N TYR A 31 17.62 -4.71 -11.61
CA TYR A 31 17.27 -5.71 -12.63
C TYR A 31 15.94 -6.38 -12.28
N GLU A 32 14.95 -6.22 -13.14
CA GLU A 32 13.62 -6.82 -13.01
C GLU A 32 13.36 -7.79 -14.15
N LYS A 33 12.88 -9.00 -13.82
CA LYS A 33 12.58 -10.04 -14.81
C LYS A 33 11.26 -9.83 -15.56
N ASN A 34 10.32 -9.10 -14.93
CA ASN A 34 9.01 -8.82 -15.51
C ASN A 34 9.05 -7.49 -16.28
N SER A 35 8.07 -7.29 -17.16
CA SER A 35 7.89 -6.03 -17.90
C SER A 35 7.39 -4.87 -17.04
N THR A 36 6.94 -5.13 -15.80
CA THR A 36 6.42 -4.14 -14.87
C THR A 36 7.11 -4.25 -13.52
N ILE A 37 7.36 -3.10 -12.90
CA ILE A 37 7.93 -2.99 -11.55
C ILE A 37 6.85 -3.20 -10.46
N GLY A 38 7.26 -3.27 -9.18
CA GLY A 38 6.36 -3.29 -8.03
C GLY A 38 6.26 -4.65 -7.33
N GLY A 39 6.76 -5.72 -7.94
CA GLY A 39 6.73 -7.06 -7.34
C GLY A 39 5.31 -7.54 -7.08
N ARG A 40 4.95 -7.84 -5.81
CA ARG A 40 3.60 -8.26 -5.42
C ARG A 40 2.57 -7.12 -5.42
N ALA A 41 3.00 -5.88 -5.46
CA ALA A 41 2.13 -4.70 -5.52
C ALA A 41 2.10 -4.07 -6.92
N ARG A 42 2.39 -4.86 -7.97
CA ARG A 42 2.33 -4.39 -9.36
C ARG A 42 0.88 -4.28 -9.85
N GLN A 43 0.70 -3.52 -10.91
CA GLN A 43 -0.57 -3.41 -11.61
C GLN A 43 -0.66 -4.38 -12.79
N LEU A 44 -1.85 -4.91 -13.04
CA LEU A 44 -2.24 -5.61 -14.26
C LEU A 44 -3.10 -4.66 -15.11
N LYS A 45 -2.66 -4.42 -16.34
CA LYS A 45 -3.48 -3.71 -17.33
C LYS A 45 -3.95 -4.70 -18.39
N LYS A 46 -5.26 -4.85 -18.52
CA LYS A 46 -5.87 -5.78 -19.48
C LYS A 46 -7.16 -5.20 -20.04
N GLU A 47 -7.30 -5.17 -21.36
CA GLU A 47 -8.52 -4.75 -22.07
C GLU A 47 -9.05 -3.37 -21.66
N GLY A 48 -8.15 -2.41 -21.38
CA GLY A 48 -8.51 -1.06 -20.94
C GLY A 48 -8.74 -0.92 -19.44
N PHE A 49 -8.75 -2.01 -18.67
CA PHE A 49 -8.88 -2.00 -17.22
C PHE A 49 -7.51 -2.05 -16.53
N THR A 50 -7.45 -1.45 -15.35
CA THR A 50 -6.27 -1.50 -14.47
C THR A 50 -6.66 -2.15 -13.15
N PHE A 51 -5.93 -3.17 -12.75
CA PHE A 51 -6.12 -3.91 -11.50
C PHE A 51 -4.84 -3.85 -10.66
N ASP A 52 -4.97 -3.59 -9.37
CA ASP A 52 -3.88 -3.79 -8.43
C ASP A 52 -3.80 -5.28 -8.09
N ILE A 53 -2.61 -5.88 -8.27
CA ILE A 53 -2.36 -7.28 -7.96
C ILE A 53 -1.69 -7.34 -6.58
N GLY A 54 -2.43 -7.81 -5.57
CA GLY A 54 -1.95 -7.92 -4.21
C GLY A 54 -2.66 -6.95 -3.27
N PRO A 55 -1.94 -6.20 -2.41
CA PRO A 55 -2.58 -5.28 -1.48
C PRO A 55 -3.36 -4.20 -2.21
N THR A 56 -4.66 -4.09 -1.90
CA THR A 56 -5.55 -3.06 -2.42
C THR A 56 -5.76 -1.92 -1.42
N TRP A 57 -5.19 -2.04 -0.22
CA TRP A 57 -5.28 -1.05 0.85
C TRP A 57 -3.95 -0.35 1.05
N TYR A 58 -4.03 0.94 1.31
CA TYR A 58 -2.88 1.75 1.68
C TYR A 58 -2.67 1.68 3.20
N TRP A 59 -1.83 0.75 3.62
CA TRP A 59 -1.48 0.55 5.02
C TRP A 59 -0.27 1.37 5.43
N MET A 60 -0.23 1.78 6.69
CA MET A 60 0.90 2.46 7.31
C MET A 60 1.34 3.72 6.54
N PRO A 61 0.44 4.72 6.37
CA PRO A 61 0.78 5.95 5.65
C PRO A 61 2.01 6.64 6.24
N ASP A 62 2.21 6.57 7.56
CA ASP A 62 3.37 7.11 8.27
C ASP A 62 4.72 6.55 7.79
N VAL A 63 4.75 5.29 7.36
CA VAL A 63 5.95 4.65 6.80
C VAL A 63 6.31 5.28 5.46
N PHE A 64 5.32 5.50 4.61
CA PHE A 64 5.53 6.18 3.32
C PHE A 64 5.90 7.65 3.52
N GLU A 65 5.22 8.35 4.43
CA GLU A 65 5.56 9.74 4.77
C GLU A 65 7.01 9.88 5.21
N ARG A 66 7.49 9.00 6.09
CA ARG A 66 8.90 8.97 6.52
C ARG A 66 9.84 8.70 5.36
N PHE A 67 9.52 7.70 4.52
CA PHE A 67 10.35 7.39 3.35
C PHE A 67 10.48 8.60 2.43
N PHE A 68 9.38 9.25 2.05
CA PHE A 68 9.43 10.42 1.18
C PHE A 68 10.13 11.61 1.84
N ALA A 69 9.92 11.82 3.15
CA ALA A 69 10.57 12.89 3.92
C ALA A 69 12.10 12.73 3.93
N ASP A 70 12.62 11.51 3.99
CA ASP A 70 14.06 11.24 3.90
C ASP A 70 14.68 11.73 2.59
N PHE A 71 13.88 11.91 1.54
CA PHE A 71 14.28 12.45 0.24
C PHE A 71 13.83 13.92 0.04
N GLY A 72 13.31 14.58 1.09
CA GLY A 72 12.79 15.95 0.99
C GLY A 72 11.53 16.06 0.14
N LYS A 73 10.73 14.99 0.10
CA LYS A 73 9.49 14.86 -0.67
C LYS A 73 8.31 14.55 0.23
N LYS A 74 7.10 14.58 -0.33
CA LYS A 74 5.86 14.14 0.32
C LYS A 74 5.15 13.13 -0.60
N PRO A 75 4.39 12.16 -0.07
CA PRO A 75 3.55 11.29 -0.88
C PRO A 75 2.62 12.05 -1.82
N SER A 76 2.05 13.17 -1.37
CA SER A 76 1.17 14.04 -2.17
C SER A 76 1.82 14.70 -3.39
N ASP A 77 3.15 14.66 -3.51
CA ASP A 77 3.85 15.13 -4.71
C ASP A 77 3.71 14.11 -5.88
N TYR A 78 3.26 12.88 -5.58
CA TYR A 78 3.24 11.76 -6.51
C TYR A 78 1.87 11.14 -6.71
N TYR A 79 1.02 11.14 -5.67
CA TYR A 79 -0.34 10.56 -5.71
C TYR A 79 -1.24 11.20 -4.65
N GLU A 80 -2.54 11.13 -4.90
CA GLU A 80 -3.58 11.55 -3.97
C GLU A 80 -4.13 10.34 -3.22
N LEU A 81 -4.26 10.46 -1.89
CA LEU A 81 -4.93 9.45 -1.06
C LEU A 81 -6.34 9.93 -0.73
N ILE A 82 -7.32 9.11 -1.05
CA ILE A 82 -8.73 9.35 -0.73
C ILE A 82 -9.12 8.36 0.36
N LYS A 83 -9.51 8.88 1.54
CA LYS A 83 -10.07 8.05 2.60
C LYS A 83 -11.49 7.63 2.23
N LEU A 84 -11.72 6.33 2.17
CA LEU A 84 -13.03 5.79 1.86
C LEU A 84 -13.95 5.83 3.10
N SER A 85 -15.20 6.24 2.91
CA SER A 85 -16.23 6.17 3.93
C SER A 85 -17.55 5.70 3.26
N PRO A 86 -18.09 4.54 3.63
CA PRO A 86 -17.52 3.55 4.55
C PRO A 86 -16.22 2.95 4.02
N ALA A 87 -15.43 2.31 4.92
CA ALA A 87 -14.13 1.75 4.56
C ALA A 87 -14.26 0.59 3.58
N TYR A 88 -15.13 -0.39 3.88
CA TYR A 88 -15.42 -1.55 3.02
C TYR A 88 -16.68 -2.29 3.47
N GLN A 89 -17.10 -3.26 2.68
CA GLN A 89 -18.19 -4.19 3.02
C GLN A 89 -17.70 -5.62 2.99
N VAL A 90 -18.15 -6.43 3.93
CA VAL A 90 -17.91 -7.87 4.00
C VAL A 90 -19.19 -8.60 3.63
N TYR A 91 -19.17 -9.38 2.57
CA TYR A 91 -20.30 -10.16 2.09
C TYR A 91 -20.18 -11.61 2.55
N PHE A 92 -21.22 -12.10 3.22
CA PHE A 92 -21.37 -13.51 3.63
C PHE A 92 -22.30 -14.28 2.68
N GLY A 93 -23.06 -13.56 1.85
CA GLY A 93 -23.98 -14.08 0.85
C GLY A 93 -24.47 -12.99 -0.08
N HIS A 94 -25.44 -13.29 -0.93
CA HIS A 94 -25.89 -12.33 -1.97
C HIS A 94 -26.52 -11.05 -1.41
N LEU A 95 -27.24 -11.15 -0.30
CA LEU A 95 -27.89 -10.00 0.37
C LEU A 95 -27.47 -9.86 1.84
N ASP A 96 -26.52 -10.68 2.27
CA ASP A 96 -26.01 -10.69 3.64
C ASP A 96 -24.62 -10.07 3.67
N PHE A 97 -24.53 -8.87 4.22
CA PHE A 97 -23.27 -8.13 4.30
C PHE A 97 -23.21 -7.24 5.53
N VAL A 98 -21.99 -6.97 5.97
CA VAL A 98 -21.67 -6.01 7.02
C VAL A 98 -20.87 -4.85 6.44
N THR A 99 -21.31 -3.63 6.70
CA THR A 99 -20.60 -2.42 6.32
C THR A 99 -19.66 -2.01 7.44
N ILE A 100 -18.38 -1.88 7.12
CA ILE A 100 -17.34 -1.46 8.07
C ILE A 100 -17.10 0.03 7.88
N ALA A 101 -17.31 0.78 8.95
CA ALA A 101 -17.08 2.22 8.99
C ALA A 101 -15.58 2.55 8.93
N ASP A 102 -15.27 3.82 8.74
CA ASP A 102 -13.90 4.34 8.67
C ASP A 102 -13.38 4.88 10.02
N ASN A 103 -14.13 4.63 11.09
CA ASN A 103 -13.79 5.07 12.45
C ASN A 103 -14.15 4.01 13.49
N LEU A 104 -13.31 3.93 14.54
CA LEU A 104 -13.42 2.91 15.57
C LEU A 104 -14.77 2.91 16.32
N PRO A 105 -15.35 4.05 16.76
CA PRO A 105 -16.62 4.05 17.46
C PRO A 105 -17.78 3.41 16.68
N GLU A 106 -17.88 3.67 15.38
CA GLU A 106 -18.91 3.07 14.53
C GLU A 106 -18.63 1.59 14.24
N ILE A 107 -17.35 1.19 14.15
CA ILE A 107 -16.95 -0.22 14.03
C ILE A 107 -17.42 -1.00 15.27
N VAL A 108 -17.09 -0.51 16.46
CA VAL A 108 -17.51 -1.12 17.73
C VAL A 108 -19.05 -1.26 17.78
N LYS A 109 -19.78 -0.19 17.47
CA LYS A 109 -21.24 -0.21 17.43
C LYS A 109 -21.79 -1.24 16.44
N THR A 110 -21.17 -1.39 15.28
CA THR A 110 -21.57 -2.38 14.28
C THR A 110 -21.39 -3.80 14.84
N PHE A 111 -20.24 -4.12 15.42
CA PHE A 111 -20.01 -5.45 16.00
C PHE A 111 -20.89 -5.74 17.22
N GLU A 112 -21.09 -4.77 18.11
CA GLU A 112 -22.02 -4.88 19.24
C GLU A 112 -23.46 -5.14 18.80
N SER A 113 -23.87 -4.66 17.64
CA SER A 113 -25.21 -4.94 17.08
C SER A 113 -25.35 -6.38 16.55
N ILE A 114 -24.23 -7.02 16.21
CA ILE A 114 -24.19 -8.39 15.71
C ILE A 114 -24.06 -9.37 16.89
N GLU A 115 -23.13 -9.10 17.78
CA GLU A 115 -22.87 -9.93 18.95
C GLU A 115 -22.50 -9.04 20.15
N LYS A 116 -23.24 -9.16 21.25
CA LYS A 116 -22.98 -8.40 22.47
C LYS A 116 -21.58 -8.65 22.99
N GLU A 117 -20.96 -7.60 23.50
CA GLU A 117 -19.61 -7.63 24.07
C GLU A 117 -18.48 -7.93 23.06
N SER A 118 -18.78 -7.98 21.76
CA SER A 118 -17.76 -8.20 20.71
C SER A 118 -16.91 -6.96 20.42
N GLY A 119 -17.36 -5.77 20.82
CA GLY A 119 -16.65 -4.51 20.63
C GLY A 119 -15.76 -4.04 21.79
N ILE A 120 -15.60 -4.85 22.84
CA ILE A 120 -14.94 -4.46 24.11
C ILE A 120 -13.42 -4.78 24.13
N TYR A 121 -12.72 -4.87 23.04
CA TYR A 121 -11.27 -5.14 23.06
C TYR A 121 -10.44 -4.00 22.50
#